data_431faa0cdbfc081db03a34a5624381d3
#
_entry.id   431faa0cdbfc081db03a34a5624381d3
#
_cell.length_a   1.000
_cell.length_b   1.000
_cell.length_c   1.000
_cell.angle_alpha   90.00
_cell.angle_beta   90.00
_cell.angle_gamma   90.00
#
_symmetry.space_group_name_H-M   'P 1'
#
loop_
_entity.id
_entity.type
_entity.pdbx_description
1 polymer ?
#
loop_
_entity_poly.entity_id
_entity_poly.type
_entity_poly.pdbx_seq_one_letter_code
_entity_poly.pdbx_strand_id
1 'polypeptide(L)'
;MYKDIIDQYNKAIFEVYMKRSLVSLEDNGFKYKGINVLQCPINPDYNEPKFQPTINLWDIVSCNKDLKFFVGQLFLYRDLINNPLEELMPIENGKLISTYYQNLYDRRYCSFITCCFEKSYNFWDRIGDTIASFFPDLLKIHQVDFSRIIDQIKTQQIEIEHFFWLLNFKENEYQELNRYRKDFVNYYQFESKYRYDHSMNLSDLIGLEKIWAEKYGFPEYFKKHLELSSEGYYQMFSFLEQIQNERNRS
;
A
#
# COMPACT_ATOMS: atom_id res chain seq x y z
N MET A 1 33.16 -0.92 -11.18
CA MET A 1 32.35 -2.15 -11.41
C MET A 1 31.03 -2.15 -10.63
N TYR A 2 31.00 -2.28 -9.28
CA TYR A 2 29.69 -2.28 -8.55
C TYR A 2 28.96 -0.96 -8.65
N LYS A 3 29.65 0.18 -8.57
CA LYS A 3 29.05 1.50 -8.72
C LYS A 3 28.33 1.64 -10.06
N ASP A 4 28.95 1.23 -11.15
CA ASP A 4 28.38 1.34 -12.49
C ASP A 4 27.08 0.51 -12.63
N ILE A 5 27.03 -0.66 -11.97
CA ILE A 5 25.83 -1.52 -11.94
C ILE A 5 24.70 -0.82 -11.17
N ILE A 6 25.03 -0.21 -10.01
CA ILE A 6 24.05 0.53 -9.20
C ILE A 6 23.55 1.76 -9.95
N ASP A 7 24.43 2.49 -10.63
CA ASP A 7 24.07 3.67 -11.41
C ASP A 7 23.14 3.30 -12.60
N GLN A 8 23.42 2.20 -13.30
CA GLN A 8 22.55 1.68 -14.36
C GLN A 8 21.17 1.26 -13.81
N TYR A 9 21.14 0.58 -12.69
CA TYR A 9 19.91 0.19 -12.02
C TYR A 9 19.08 1.43 -11.59
N ASN A 10 19.72 2.41 -10.96
CA ASN A 10 19.05 3.66 -10.55
C ASN A 10 18.48 4.41 -11.76
N LYS A 11 19.21 4.44 -12.88
CA LYS A 11 18.72 5.02 -14.14
C LYS A 11 17.49 4.28 -14.65
N ALA A 12 17.50 2.96 -14.68
CA ALA A 12 16.36 2.13 -15.12
C ALA A 12 15.13 2.38 -14.24
N ILE A 13 15.28 2.41 -12.92
CA ILE A 13 14.19 2.72 -12.00
C ILE A 13 13.65 4.14 -12.20
N PHE A 14 14.52 5.12 -12.40
CA PHE A 14 14.09 6.49 -12.66
C PHE A 14 13.29 6.61 -13.97
N GLU A 15 13.71 5.91 -15.02
CA GLU A 15 12.96 5.83 -16.28
C GLU A 15 11.56 5.22 -16.08
N VAL A 16 11.45 4.18 -15.25
CA VAL A 16 10.15 3.61 -14.85
C VAL A 16 9.30 4.65 -14.12
N TYR A 17 9.86 5.37 -13.16
CA TYR A 17 9.14 6.41 -12.44
C TYR A 17 8.59 7.49 -13.37
N MET A 18 9.42 7.97 -14.31
CA MET A 18 8.99 8.96 -15.32
C MET A 18 7.89 8.39 -16.22
N LYS A 19 8.10 7.22 -16.81
CA LYS A 19 7.17 6.58 -17.74
C LYS A 19 5.81 6.26 -17.11
N ARG A 20 5.79 5.93 -15.81
CA ARG A 20 4.58 5.55 -15.07
C ARG A 20 4.00 6.68 -14.22
N SER A 21 4.53 7.89 -14.33
CA SER A 21 4.10 9.07 -13.57
C SER A 21 4.20 8.90 -12.05
N LEU A 22 5.16 8.10 -11.58
CA LEU A 22 5.40 7.91 -10.14
C LEU A 22 6.21 9.05 -9.53
N VAL A 23 6.86 9.90 -10.34
CA VAL A 23 7.65 11.06 -9.86
C VAL A 23 6.78 12.11 -9.18
N SER A 24 5.53 12.28 -9.67
CA SER A 24 4.57 13.24 -9.08
C SER A 24 4.06 12.81 -7.70
N LEU A 25 4.21 11.52 -7.36
CA LEU A 25 3.86 10.94 -6.06
C LEU A 25 5.08 11.05 -5.12
N GLU A 26 5.35 12.20 -4.65
CA GLU A 26 6.62 12.81 -4.34
C GLU A 26 7.47 12.27 -3.20
N ASP A 27 8.79 12.30 -3.41
CA ASP A 27 9.84 11.98 -2.45
C ASP A 27 10.18 13.10 -1.46
N ASN A 28 9.72 14.34 -1.72
CA ASN A 28 10.09 15.51 -0.92
C ASN A 28 9.28 15.66 0.37
N GLY A 29 8.66 14.58 0.78
CA GLY A 29 7.72 14.58 1.89
C GLY A 29 6.36 15.12 1.46
N PHE A 30 5.35 14.64 2.14
CA PHE A 30 4.02 15.14 1.96
C PHE A 30 3.94 16.62 2.35
N LYS A 31 3.27 17.41 1.53
CA LYS A 31 3.03 18.83 1.80
C LYS A 31 1.56 19.03 2.13
N TYR A 32 1.30 19.79 3.18
CA TYR A 32 -0.02 20.26 3.51
C TYR A 32 -0.05 21.78 3.38
N LYS A 33 -0.90 22.32 2.50
CA LYS A 33 -0.98 23.77 2.18
C LYS A 33 0.41 24.39 1.85
N GLY A 34 1.26 23.64 1.14
CA GLY A 34 2.60 24.08 0.74
C GLY A 34 3.68 23.98 1.83
N ILE A 35 3.32 23.60 3.05
CA ILE A 35 4.24 23.45 4.18
C ILE A 35 4.67 21.98 4.27
N ASN A 36 5.97 21.75 4.49
CA ASN A 36 6.45 20.42 4.82
C ASN A 36 5.87 20.02 6.17
N VAL A 37 5.16 18.90 6.20
CA VAL A 37 4.43 18.44 7.38
C VAL A 37 5.32 18.13 8.58
N LEU A 38 6.56 17.76 8.37
CA LEU A 38 7.52 17.63 9.48
C LEU A 38 7.72 18.93 10.27
N GLN A 39 7.24 20.05 9.72
CA GLN A 39 7.26 21.37 10.35
C GLN A 39 5.87 21.83 10.84
N CYS A 40 4.80 21.04 10.59
CA CYS A 40 3.49 21.37 11.13
C CYS A 40 3.48 21.14 12.64
N PRO A 41 3.12 22.16 13.43
CA PRO A 41 2.97 22.00 14.88
C PRO A 41 1.67 21.25 15.19
N ILE A 42 1.70 19.95 15.01
CA ILE A 42 0.68 19.07 15.58
C ILE A 42 1.18 18.75 16.98
N ASN A 43 0.56 19.33 17.96
CA ASN A 43 0.97 19.17 19.35
C ASN A 43 -0.15 18.46 20.12
N PRO A 44 -0.17 17.11 20.14
CA PRO A 44 -1.00 16.41 21.08
C PRO A 44 -0.32 16.39 22.44
N ASP A 45 -1.08 16.59 23.50
CA ASP A 45 -0.66 16.50 24.90
C ASP A 45 -0.31 15.04 25.32
N TYR A 46 0.25 14.23 24.42
CA TYR A 46 0.46 12.80 24.65
C TYR A 46 1.94 12.44 24.75
N ASN A 47 2.34 11.85 25.88
CA ASN A 47 3.72 11.42 26.14
C ASN A 47 4.03 9.97 25.75
N GLU A 48 3.08 9.26 25.15
CA GLU A 48 3.27 7.85 24.77
C GLU A 48 4.00 7.74 23.41
N PRO A 49 5.02 6.85 23.29
CA PRO A 49 5.82 6.74 22.08
C PRO A 49 5.00 6.45 20.81
N LYS A 50 3.94 5.64 20.92
CA LYS A 50 3.06 5.30 19.79
C LYS A 50 2.34 6.53 19.22
N PHE A 51 2.10 7.55 20.02
CA PHE A 51 1.38 8.75 19.63
C PHE A 51 2.29 9.97 19.48
N GLN A 52 3.58 9.76 19.27
CA GLN A 52 4.51 10.85 18.93
C GLN A 52 4.31 11.27 17.49
N PRO A 53 3.62 12.42 17.21
CA PRO A 53 3.27 12.81 15.84
C PRO A 53 4.48 12.93 14.93
N THR A 54 5.58 13.47 15.43
CA THR A 54 6.80 13.63 14.65
C THR A 54 7.32 12.27 14.14
N ILE A 55 7.33 11.24 14.99
CA ILE A 55 7.78 9.90 14.62
C ILE A 55 6.79 9.28 13.63
N ASN A 56 5.48 9.39 13.90
CA ASN A 56 4.46 8.86 13.01
C ASN A 56 4.50 9.52 11.62
N LEU A 57 4.74 10.83 11.55
CA LEU A 57 4.88 11.53 10.27
C LEU A 57 6.13 11.12 9.50
N TRP A 58 7.26 10.88 10.19
CA TRP A 58 8.44 10.32 9.55
C TRP A 58 8.19 8.91 9.03
N ASP A 59 7.52 8.07 9.79
CA ASP A 59 7.16 6.73 9.38
C ASP A 59 6.19 6.74 8.18
N ILE A 60 5.20 7.63 8.15
CA ILE A 60 4.28 7.83 7.03
C ILE A 60 5.06 8.14 5.76
N VAL A 61 5.97 9.13 5.82
CA VAL A 61 6.82 9.51 4.68
C VAL A 61 7.71 8.34 4.25
N SER A 62 8.30 7.63 5.20
CA SER A 62 9.18 6.48 4.92
C SER A 62 8.41 5.33 4.27
N CYS A 63 7.23 4.98 4.80
CA CYS A 63 6.36 3.95 4.23
C CYS A 63 5.97 4.28 2.78
N ASN A 64 5.64 5.55 2.50
CA ASN A 64 5.28 5.96 1.14
C ASN A 64 6.46 5.90 0.16
N LYS A 65 7.67 6.31 0.61
CA LYS A 65 8.90 6.19 -0.20
C LYS A 65 9.22 4.73 -0.52
N ASP A 66 9.12 3.86 0.47
CA ASP A 66 9.35 2.43 0.28
C ASP A 66 8.28 1.84 -0.65
N LEU A 67 7.01 2.20 -0.47
CA LEU A 67 5.93 1.77 -1.36
C LEU A 67 6.19 2.19 -2.80
N LYS A 68 6.56 3.46 -3.04
CA LYS A 68 6.92 3.96 -4.37
C LYS A 68 8.08 3.16 -4.99
N PHE A 69 9.10 2.87 -4.18
CA PHE A 69 10.23 2.06 -4.63
C PHE A 69 9.77 0.66 -5.08
N PHE A 70 8.98 -0.04 -4.26
CA PHE A 70 8.50 -1.37 -4.59
C PHE A 70 7.53 -1.38 -5.78
N VAL A 71 6.68 -0.38 -5.91
CA VAL A 71 5.82 -0.21 -7.10
C VAL A 71 6.66 -0.03 -8.37
N GLY A 72 7.73 0.75 -8.30
CA GLY A 72 8.70 0.87 -9.39
C GLY A 72 9.35 -0.46 -9.77
N GLN A 73 9.71 -1.27 -8.76
CA GLN A 73 10.22 -2.63 -8.99
C GLN A 73 9.17 -3.52 -9.66
N LEU A 74 7.92 -3.46 -9.24
CA LEU A 74 6.86 -4.23 -9.87
C LEU A 74 6.72 -3.89 -11.35
N PHE A 75 6.73 -2.61 -11.72
CA PHE A 75 6.72 -2.21 -13.13
C PHE A 75 7.96 -2.65 -13.89
N LEU A 76 9.15 -2.61 -13.26
CA LEU A 76 10.40 -3.04 -13.89
C LEU A 76 10.42 -4.55 -14.16
N TYR A 77 9.90 -5.34 -13.23
CA TYR A 77 9.94 -6.81 -13.32
C TYR A 77 8.76 -7.41 -14.06
N ARG A 78 7.66 -6.68 -14.24
CA ARG A 78 6.40 -7.19 -14.80
C ARG A 78 6.56 -7.90 -16.14
N ASP A 79 7.35 -7.31 -17.03
CA ASP A 79 7.53 -7.84 -18.39
C ASP A 79 8.55 -9.00 -18.43
N LEU A 80 9.11 -9.40 -17.28
CA LEU A 80 10.08 -10.47 -17.13
C LEU A 80 9.51 -11.71 -16.41
N ILE A 81 8.28 -11.60 -15.87
CA ILE A 81 7.62 -12.74 -15.23
C ILE A 81 7.03 -13.69 -16.28
N ASN A 82 7.07 -14.97 -16.01
CA ASN A 82 6.54 -15.98 -16.92
C ASN A 82 5.01 -15.92 -16.98
N ASN A 83 4.50 -16.07 -18.21
CA ASN A 83 3.07 -16.26 -18.43
C ASN A 83 2.77 -17.77 -18.48
N PRO A 84 1.97 -18.32 -17.57
CA PRO A 84 1.67 -19.76 -17.54
C PRO A 84 0.90 -20.24 -18.78
N LEU A 85 0.30 -19.34 -19.56
CA LEU A 85 -0.41 -19.68 -20.79
C LEU A 85 0.52 -19.82 -22.01
N GLU A 86 1.75 -19.38 -21.92
CA GLU A 86 2.75 -19.53 -22.98
C GLU A 86 3.50 -20.87 -22.91
N GLU A 87 3.43 -21.56 -21.77
CA GLU A 87 4.08 -22.84 -21.54
C GLU A 87 3.05 -23.99 -21.42
N LEU A 88 2.30 -24.21 -22.48
CA LEU A 88 1.28 -25.26 -22.52
C LEU A 88 1.84 -26.53 -23.20
N MET A 89 1.59 -27.67 -22.58
CA MET A 89 1.91 -28.99 -23.14
C MET A 89 0.66 -29.82 -23.35
N PRO A 90 0.55 -30.52 -24.50
CA PRO A 90 -0.52 -31.47 -24.69
C PRO A 90 -0.28 -32.74 -23.83
N ILE A 91 -1.34 -33.19 -23.19
CA ILE A 91 -1.37 -34.49 -22.52
C ILE A 91 -2.24 -35.48 -23.31
N GLU A 92 -2.31 -36.73 -22.81
CA GLU A 92 -3.18 -37.74 -23.37
C GLU A 92 -4.62 -37.20 -23.53
N ASN A 93 -5.25 -37.50 -24.65
CA ASN A 93 -6.57 -36.99 -25.08
C ASN A 93 -6.63 -35.53 -25.58
N GLY A 94 -5.47 -34.93 -25.93
CA GLY A 94 -5.41 -33.59 -26.53
C GLY A 94 -5.73 -32.43 -25.59
N LYS A 95 -5.85 -32.67 -24.29
CA LYS A 95 -5.95 -31.59 -23.29
C LYS A 95 -4.60 -30.89 -23.15
N LEU A 96 -4.64 -29.58 -22.92
CA LEU A 96 -3.47 -28.77 -22.62
C LEU A 96 -3.34 -28.60 -21.11
N ILE A 97 -2.12 -28.70 -20.61
CA ILE A 97 -1.78 -28.32 -19.23
C ILE A 97 -0.66 -27.28 -19.23
N SER A 98 -0.68 -26.39 -18.27
CA SER A 98 0.40 -25.46 -18.04
C SER A 98 1.57 -26.16 -17.38
N THR A 99 2.76 -25.97 -17.95
CA THR A 99 4.03 -26.47 -17.39
C THR A 99 4.83 -25.37 -16.70
N TYR A 100 4.14 -24.29 -16.34
CA TYR A 100 4.75 -23.10 -15.75
C TYR A 100 5.74 -23.40 -14.64
N TYR A 101 6.94 -22.88 -14.79
CA TYR A 101 7.98 -22.89 -13.79
C TYR A 101 8.32 -21.46 -13.38
N GLN A 102 8.35 -21.22 -12.08
CA GLN A 102 8.69 -19.92 -11.55
C GLN A 102 10.17 -19.62 -11.75
N ASN A 103 10.46 -18.52 -12.45
CA ASN A 103 11.82 -18.03 -12.62
C ASN A 103 12.24 -17.08 -11.46
N LEU A 104 13.48 -16.59 -11.49
CA LEU A 104 13.99 -15.68 -10.47
C LEU A 104 13.24 -14.34 -10.45
N TYR A 105 12.76 -13.86 -11.61
CA TYR A 105 12.01 -12.61 -11.72
C TYR A 105 10.62 -12.75 -11.09
N ASP A 106 9.95 -13.89 -11.29
CA ASP A 106 8.68 -14.20 -10.63
C ASP A 106 8.81 -14.17 -9.10
N ARG A 107 9.85 -14.79 -8.55
CA ARG A 107 10.09 -14.82 -7.10
C ARG A 107 10.28 -13.41 -6.53
N ARG A 108 11.10 -12.59 -7.19
CA ARG A 108 11.33 -11.20 -6.79
C ARG A 108 10.06 -10.36 -6.91
N TYR A 109 9.33 -10.54 -8.00
CA TYR A 109 8.06 -9.85 -8.22
C TYR A 109 7.04 -10.19 -7.12
N CYS A 110 6.88 -11.46 -6.75
CA CYS A 110 6.03 -11.89 -5.65
C CYS A 110 6.48 -11.28 -4.30
N SER A 111 7.78 -11.21 -4.06
CA SER A 111 8.31 -10.56 -2.84
C SER A 111 7.98 -9.07 -2.81
N PHE A 112 8.09 -8.36 -3.94
CA PHE A 112 7.72 -6.94 -4.01
C PHE A 112 6.22 -6.72 -3.81
N ILE A 113 5.34 -7.61 -4.30
CA ILE A 113 3.90 -7.56 -4.00
C ILE A 113 3.67 -7.62 -2.49
N THR A 114 4.31 -8.57 -1.79
CA THR A 114 4.20 -8.70 -0.33
C THR A 114 4.67 -7.42 0.37
N CYS A 115 5.83 -6.88 -0.03
CA CYS A 115 6.34 -5.62 0.52
C CYS A 115 5.39 -4.44 0.27
N CYS A 116 4.75 -4.36 -0.91
CA CYS A 116 3.78 -3.31 -1.21
C CYS A 116 2.56 -3.39 -0.29
N PHE A 117 2.01 -4.57 -0.04
CA PHE A 117 0.90 -4.74 0.91
C PHE A 117 1.28 -4.32 2.32
N GLU A 118 2.47 -4.75 2.78
CA GLU A 118 2.98 -4.39 4.10
C GLU A 118 3.16 -2.88 4.25
N LYS A 119 3.80 -2.22 3.27
CA LYS A 119 4.06 -0.78 3.34
C LYS A 119 2.79 0.05 3.21
N SER A 120 1.85 -0.35 2.36
CA SER A 120 0.54 0.29 2.26
C SER A 120 -0.23 0.19 3.57
N TYR A 121 -0.26 -0.99 4.19
CA TYR A 121 -0.92 -1.17 5.48
C TYR A 121 -0.26 -0.33 6.57
N ASN A 122 1.06 -0.37 6.69
CA ASN A 122 1.81 0.39 7.68
C ASN A 122 1.59 1.90 7.53
N PHE A 123 1.48 2.41 6.29
CA PHE A 123 1.12 3.80 6.03
C PHE A 123 -0.22 4.17 6.70
N TRP A 124 -1.27 3.40 6.44
CA TRP A 124 -2.59 3.67 6.98
C TRP A 124 -2.66 3.46 8.50
N ASP A 125 -1.90 2.53 9.03
CA ASP A 125 -1.79 2.32 10.48
C ASP A 125 -1.19 3.56 11.16
N ARG A 126 -0.16 4.18 10.57
CA ARG A 126 0.41 5.45 11.06
C ARG A 126 -0.54 6.64 10.91
N ILE A 127 -1.35 6.67 9.86
CA ILE A 127 -2.47 7.64 9.76
C ILE A 127 -3.43 7.46 10.93
N GLY A 128 -3.80 6.22 11.25
CA GLY A 128 -4.64 5.88 12.39
C GLY A 128 -4.05 6.32 13.73
N ASP A 129 -2.77 6.03 13.96
CA ASP A 129 -2.05 6.46 15.17
C ASP A 129 -2.03 8.00 15.30
N THR A 130 -1.80 8.71 14.19
CA THR A 130 -1.80 10.18 14.17
C THR A 130 -3.19 10.74 14.50
N ILE A 131 -4.24 10.20 13.91
CA ILE A 131 -5.63 10.60 14.23
C ILE A 131 -5.93 10.31 15.71
N ALA A 132 -5.58 9.12 16.21
CA ALA A 132 -5.86 8.71 17.58
C ALA A 132 -5.18 9.63 18.61
N SER A 133 -4.06 10.25 18.27
CA SER A 133 -3.37 11.20 19.15
C SER A 133 -4.23 12.45 19.47
N PHE A 134 -5.21 12.75 18.66
CA PHE A 134 -6.19 13.82 18.89
C PHE A 134 -7.44 13.35 19.64
N PHE A 135 -7.62 12.04 19.80
CA PHE A 135 -8.78 11.43 20.45
C PHE A 135 -8.35 10.36 21.46
N PRO A 136 -7.57 10.74 22.49
CA PRO A 136 -6.92 9.80 23.39
C PRO A 136 -7.88 8.89 24.16
N ASP A 137 -9.11 9.36 24.40
CA ASP A 137 -10.09 8.65 25.23
C ASP A 137 -10.94 7.64 24.43
N LEU A 138 -10.85 7.62 23.09
CA LEU A 138 -11.69 6.75 22.28
C LEU A 138 -11.24 5.29 22.26
N LEU A 139 -9.93 5.05 22.32
CA LEU A 139 -9.36 3.69 22.27
C LEU A 139 -8.16 3.56 23.18
N LYS A 140 -7.98 2.35 23.76
CA LYS A 140 -6.72 2.01 24.44
C LYS A 140 -5.58 1.91 23.41
N ILE A 141 -4.37 2.33 23.80
CA ILE A 141 -3.18 2.42 22.92
C ILE A 141 -2.96 1.15 22.07
N HIS A 142 -3.07 -0.03 22.69
CA HIS A 142 -2.83 -1.31 22.02
C HIS A 142 -3.98 -1.75 21.08
N GLN A 143 -5.08 -1.01 21.05
CA GLN A 143 -6.25 -1.27 20.21
C GLN A 143 -6.31 -0.35 18.99
N VAL A 144 -5.45 0.67 18.95
CA VAL A 144 -5.45 1.62 17.83
C VAL A 144 -4.91 0.97 16.57
N ASP A 145 -5.72 1.03 15.54
CA ASP A 145 -5.38 0.87 14.13
C ASP A 145 -6.28 1.81 13.31
N PHE A 146 -5.98 1.99 12.02
CA PHE A 146 -6.73 2.90 11.17
C PHE A 146 -8.23 2.59 11.17
N SER A 147 -8.60 1.34 10.99
CA SER A 147 -10.03 0.96 10.89
C SER A 147 -10.79 1.28 12.16
N ARG A 148 -10.22 0.89 13.32
CA ARG A 148 -10.88 1.05 14.61
C ARG A 148 -11.04 2.50 15.02
N ILE A 149 -10.02 3.33 14.81
CA ILE A 149 -10.13 4.75 15.17
C ILE A 149 -11.17 5.47 14.31
N ILE A 150 -11.24 5.18 13.01
CA ILE A 150 -12.28 5.75 12.12
C ILE A 150 -13.67 5.29 12.57
N ASP A 151 -13.86 4.01 12.96
CA ASP A 151 -15.14 3.52 13.50
C ASP A 151 -15.55 4.21 14.78
N GLN A 152 -14.62 4.46 15.71
CA GLN A 152 -14.92 5.16 16.95
C GLN A 152 -15.28 6.62 16.71
N ILE A 153 -14.57 7.32 15.83
CA ILE A 153 -14.90 8.71 15.48
C ILE A 153 -16.28 8.80 14.80
N LYS A 154 -16.64 7.83 13.96
CA LYS A 154 -17.99 7.74 13.36
C LYS A 154 -19.09 7.77 14.41
N THR A 155 -18.89 7.16 15.59
CA THR A 155 -19.87 7.17 16.68
C THR A 155 -20.05 8.55 17.33
N GLN A 156 -19.09 9.45 17.15
CA GLN A 156 -19.15 10.82 17.68
C GLN A 156 -20.00 11.78 16.83
N GLN A 157 -20.56 11.30 15.71
CA GLN A 157 -21.39 12.09 14.79
C GLN A 157 -20.73 13.38 14.28
N ILE A 158 -19.42 13.30 14.01
CA ILE A 158 -18.64 14.42 13.48
C ILE A 158 -18.99 14.63 12.01
N GLU A 159 -19.55 15.79 11.66
CA GLU A 159 -19.93 16.16 10.30
C GLU A 159 -18.84 17.00 9.61
N ILE A 160 -17.71 16.38 9.31
CA ILE A 160 -16.59 17.00 8.60
C ILE A 160 -16.36 16.25 7.28
N GLU A 161 -16.33 16.97 6.15
CA GLU A 161 -16.16 16.42 4.80
C GLU A 161 -14.90 15.55 4.70
N HIS A 162 -13.79 16.02 5.26
CA HIS A 162 -12.52 15.32 5.27
C HIS A 162 -12.59 13.99 6.03
N PHE A 163 -13.38 13.91 7.08
CA PHE A 163 -13.65 12.66 7.79
C PHE A 163 -14.50 11.70 6.94
N PHE A 164 -15.49 12.19 6.21
CA PHE A 164 -16.29 11.34 5.32
C PHE A 164 -15.46 10.71 4.22
N TRP A 165 -14.45 11.40 3.70
CA TRP A 165 -13.51 10.81 2.76
C TRP A 165 -12.73 9.64 3.40
N LEU A 166 -12.17 9.82 4.60
CA LEU A 166 -11.45 8.78 5.34
C LEU A 166 -12.34 7.56 5.64
N LEU A 167 -13.59 7.81 6.02
CA LEU A 167 -14.58 6.77 6.26
C LEU A 167 -14.90 5.99 4.98
N ASN A 168 -15.16 6.69 3.88
CA ASN A 168 -15.45 6.07 2.59
C ASN A 168 -14.26 5.22 2.09
N PHE A 169 -13.04 5.74 2.20
CA PHE A 169 -11.84 4.97 1.88
C PHE A 169 -11.72 3.72 2.75
N LYS A 170 -11.96 3.84 4.06
CA LYS A 170 -11.94 2.70 4.99
C LYS A 170 -12.97 1.63 4.62
N GLU A 171 -14.17 2.04 4.22
CA GLU A 171 -15.27 1.12 3.90
C GLU A 171 -15.12 0.44 2.52
N ASN A 172 -14.28 0.96 1.64
CA ASN A 172 -14.05 0.44 0.29
C ASN A 172 -12.62 -0.08 0.10
N GLU A 173 -11.70 0.77 -0.35
CA GLU A 173 -10.35 0.39 -0.78
C GLU A 173 -9.51 -0.22 0.36
N TYR A 174 -9.65 0.30 1.59
CA TYR A 174 -8.90 -0.23 2.72
C TYR A 174 -9.36 -1.63 3.13
N GLN A 175 -10.63 -1.97 2.98
CA GLN A 175 -11.12 -3.34 3.26
C GLN A 175 -10.47 -4.34 2.31
N GLU A 176 -10.37 -4.01 1.03
CA GLU A 176 -9.72 -4.85 0.03
C GLU A 176 -8.21 -4.99 0.33
N LEU A 177 -7.53 -3.86 0.58
CA LEU A 177 -6.12 -3.85 0.97
C LEU A 177 -5.85 -4.73 2.21
N ASN A 178 -6.69 -4.60 3.24
CA ASN A 178 -6.54 -5.36 4.48
C ASN A 178 -6.83 -6.86 4.29
N ARG A 179 -7.76 -7.23 3.42
CA ARG A 179 -8.02 -8.60 3.03
C ARG A 179 -6.77 -9.21 2.37
N TYR A 180 -6.25 -8.59 1.33
CA TYR A 180 -5.03 -9.05 0.66
C TYR A 180 -3.84 -9.12 1.61
N ARG A 181 -3.67 -8.11 2.47
CA ARG A 181 -2.59 -8.12 3.47
C ARG A 181 -2.73 -9.31 4.43
N LYS A 182 -3.93 -9.61 4.93
CA LYS A 182 -4.15 -10.78 5.78
C LYS A 182 -3.78 -12.06 5.05
N ASP A 183 -4.21 -12.20 3.82
CA ASP A 183 -3.95 -13.39 3.02
C ASP A 183 -2.44 -13.55 2.72
N PHE A 184 -1.77 -12.51 2.29
CA PHE A 184 -0.40 -12.60 1.74
C PHE A 184 0.73 -12.25 2.72
N VAL A 185 0.43 -11.65 3.86
CA VAL A 185 1.45 -11.33 4.86
C VAL A 185 1.29 -12.22 6.11
N ASN A 186 0.06 -12.48 6.54
CA ASN A 186 -0.18 -13.21 7.78
C ASN A 186 -0.38 -14.71 7.57
N TYR A 187 -1.04 -15.15 6.49
CA TYR A 187 -1.39 -16.56 6.29
C TYR A 187 -0.50 -17.26 5.28
N TYR A 188 -0.24 -16.64 4.14
CA TYR A 188 0.52 -17.24 3.06
C TYR A 188 1.48 -16.22 2.47
N GLN A 189 2.66 -16.68 2.07
CA GLN A 189 3.47 -15.88 1.15
C GLN A 189 2.75 -15.84 -0.20
N PHE A 190 2.72 -14.67 -0.86
CA PHE A 190 2.08 -14.52 -2.17
C PHE A 190 2.57 -15.56 -3.18
N GLU A 191 3.88 -15.84 -3.18
CA GLU A 191 4.51 -16.87 -4.01
C GLU A 191 3.87 -18.25 -3.79
N SER A 192 3.70 -18.66 -2.53
CA SER A 192 3.16 -19.98 -2.18
C SER A 192 1.69 -20.10 -2.57
N LYS A 193 0.89 -19.05 -2.36
CA LYS A 193 -0.51 -19.03 -2.77
C LYS A 193 -0.64 -19.06 -4.27
N TYR A 194 0.11 -18.25 -4.99
CA TYR A 194 0.10 -18.24 -6.45
C TYR A 194 0.46 -19.60 -7.04
N ARG A 195 1.49 -20.27 -6.50
CA ARG A 195 1.88 -21.63 -6.90
C ARG A 195 0.77 -22.64 -6.62
N TYR A 196 0.14 -22.56 -5.48
CA TYR A 196 -1.00 -23.44 -5.14
C TYR A 196 -2.17 -23.23 -6.10
N ASP A 197 -2.61 -21.99 -6.29
CA ASP A 197 -3.72 -21.67 -7.19
C ASP A 197 -3.42 -22.11 -8.63
N HIS A 198 -2.18 -21.91 -9.11
CA HIS A 198 -1.75 -22.43 -10.40
C HIS A 198 -1.84 -23.97 -10.46
N SER A 199 -1.34 -24.67 -9.43
CA SER A 199 -1.34 -26.15 -9.42
C SER A 199 -2.74 -26.75 -9.39
N MET A 200 -3.71 -26.05 -8.82
CA MET A 200 -5.12 -26.47 -8.79
C MET A 200 -5.85 -26.22 -10.12
N ASN A 201 -5.28 -25.39 -11.00
CA ASN A 201 -5.90 -24.99 -12.27
C ASN A 201 -5.10 -25.42 -13.51
N LEU A 202 -4.21 -26.42 -13.41
CA LEU A 202 -3.27 -26.79 -14.50
C LEU A 202 -3.91 -27.01 -15.88
N SER A 203 -5.16 -27.46 -15.93
CA SER A 203 -5.93 -27.69 -17.17
C SER A 203 -7.09 -26.70 -17.35
N ASP A 204 -7.33 -25.79 -16.41
CA ASP A 204 -8.32 -24.71 -16.53
C ASP A 204 -7.66 -23.43 -17.04
N LEU A 205 -7.59 -23.29 -18.36
CA LEU A 205 -6.94 -22.14 -19.00
C LEU A 205 -7.58 -20.80 -18.62
N ILE A 206 -8.91 -20.77 -18.39
CA ILE A 206 -9.63 -19.56 -17.96
C ILE A 206 -9.25 -19.20 -16.52
N GLY A 207 -9.19 -20.19 -15.65
CA GLY A 207 -8.71 -20.02 -14.27
C GLY A 207 -7.27 -19.51 -14.22
N LEU A 208 -6.38 -20.10 -15.02
CA LEU A 208 -4.98 -19.66 -15.14
C LEU A 208 -4.85 -18.23 -15.65
N GLU A 209 -5.64 -17.85 -16.66
CA GLU A 209 -5.65 -16.48 -17.20
C GLU A 209 -6.05 -15.46 -16.12
N LYS A 210 -7.07 -15.75 -15.32
CA LYS A 210 -7.51 -14.88 -14.22
C LYS A 210 -6.42 -14.72 -13.16
N ILE A 211 -5.81 -15.83 -12.73
CA ILE A 211 -4.74 -15.83 -11.72
C ILE A 211 -3.54 -15.02 -12.23
N TRP A 212 -3.17 -15.19 -13.50
CA TRP A 212 -2.08 -14.45 -14.10
C TRP A 212 -2.41 -12.96 -14.28
N ALA A 213 -3.62 -12.63 -14.75
CA ALA A 213 -4.06 -11.25 -14.93
C ALA A 213 -4.08 -10.48 -13.60
N GLU A 214 -4.53 -11.13 -12.52
CA GLU A 214 -4.47 -10.54 -11.16
C GLU A 214 -3.00 -10.24 -10.78
N LYS A 215 -2.11 -11.23 -10.89
CA LYS A 215 -0.69 -11.05 -10.59
C LYS A 215 -0.07 -9.93 -11.43
N TYR A 216 -0.34 -9.90 -12.73
CA TYR A 216 0.18 -8.91 -13.67
C TYR A 216 -0.36 -7.50 -13.40
N GLY A 217 -1.54 -7.37 -12.81
CA GLY A 217 -2.23 -6.11 -12.49
C GLY A 217 -1.74 -5.38 -11.24
N PHE A 218 -0.96 -6.02 -10.36
CA PHE A 218 -0.55 -5.41 -9.09
C PHE A 218 0.22 -4.09 -9.20
N PRO A 219 1.05 -3.82 -10.22
CA PRO A 219 1.70 -2.51 -10.35
C PRO A 219 0.70 -1.35 -10.44
N GLU A 220 -0.37 -1.48 -11.23
CA GLU A 220 -1.44 -0.49 -11.33
C GLU A 220 -2.26 -0.39 -10.05
N TYR A 221 -2.56 -1.53 -9.42
CA TYR A 221 -3.23 -1.56 -8.12
C TYR A 221 -2.47 -0.74 -7.06
N PHE A 222 -1.18 -0.99 -6.90
CA PHE A 222 -0.37 -0.24 -5.93
C PHE A 222 -0.06 1.19 -6.35
N LYS A 223 -0.01 1.50 -7.65
CA LYS A 223 0.03 2.89 -8.12
C LYS A 223 -1.20 3.66 -7.65
N LYS A 224 -2.41 3.09 -7.79
CA LYS A 224 -3.65 3.67 -7.25
C LYS A 224 -3.52 3.91 -5.74
N HIS A 225 -2.95 2.95 -4.98
CA HIS A 225 -2.75 3.10 -3.54
C HIS A 225 -1.73 4.18 -3.18
N LEU A 226 -0.71 4.45 -4.00
CA LEU A 226 0.17 5.62 -3.84
C LEU A 226 -0.58 6.94 -3.99
N GLU A 227 -1.49 7.03 -4.97
CA GLU A 227 -2.34 8.20 -5.19
C GLU A 227 -3.29 8.41 -3.99
N LEU A 228 -3.94 7.33 -3.54
CA LEU A 228 -4.80 7.34 -2.35
C LEU A 228 -4.04 7.70 -1.06
N SER A 229 -2.79 7.29 -0.93
CA SER A 229 -1.95 7.66 0.21
C SER A 229 -1.70 9.17 0.26
N SER A 230 -1.41 9.79 -0.88
CA SER A 230 -1.21 11.25 -0.96
C SER A 230 -2.49 12.01 -0.63
N GLU A 231 -3.63 11.57 -1.15
CA GLU A 231 -4.93 12.16 -0.86
C GLU A 231 -5.32 11.96 0.61
N GLY A 232 -5.22 10.73 1.13
CA GLY A 232 -5.57 10.41 2.51
C GLY A 232 -4.76 11.17 3.54
N TYR A 233 -3.50 11.44 3.22
CA TYR A 233 -2.65 12.29 4.03
C TYR A 233 -3.17 13.75 4.10
N TYR A 234 -3.56 14.31 2.95
CA TYR A 234 -4.18 15.63 2.90
C TYR A 234 -5.49 15.65 3.69
N GLN A 235 -6.33 14.66 3.52
CA GLN A 235 -7.63 14.55 4.19
C GLN A 235 -7.48 14.41 5.71
N MET A 236 -6.50 13.62 6.18
CA MET A 236 -6.18 13.52 7.60
C MET A 236 -5.82 14.88 8.19
N PHE A 237 -4.92 15.64 7.54
CA PHE A 237 -4.49 16.94 8.07
C PHE A 237 -5.62 17.96 8.08
N SER A 238 -6.41 18.02 7.01
CA SER A 238 -7.57 18.91 6.92
C SER A 238 -8.58 18.60 8.02
N PHE A 239 -8.82 17.32 8.28
CA PHE A 239 -9.69 16.88 9.37
C PHE A 239 -9.16 17.32 10.75
N LEU A 240 -7.88 17.04 11.04
CA LEU A 240 -7.28 17.36 12.33
C LEU A 240 -7.19 18.88 12.58
N GLU A 241 -6.87 19.67 11.55
CA GLU A 241 -6.86 21.13 11.63
C GLU A 241 -8.25 21.67 11.97
N GLN A 242 -9.30 21.13 11.35
CA GLN A 242 -10.67 21.56 11.64
C GLN A 242 -11.08 21.22 13.07
N ILE A 243 -10.79 20.01 13.55
CA ILE A 243 -11.03 19.62 14.94
C ILE A 243 -10.30 20.53 15.93
N GLN A 244 -9.03 20.86 15.65
CA GLN A 244 -8.26 21.76 16.52
C GLN A 244 -8.85 23.17 16.55
N ASN A 245 -9.30 23.69 15.42
CA ASN A 245 -9.92 25.01 15.32
C ASN A 245 -11.27 25.07 16.07
N GLU A 246 -12.06 24.01 16.05
CA GLU A 246 -13.32 23.91 16.80
C GLU A 246 -13.07 23.89 18.32
N ARG A 247 -12.09 23.12 18.78
CA ARG A 247 -11.70 23.09 20.20
C ARG A 247 -11.16 24.41 20.73
N ASN A 248 -10.46 25.18 19.90
CA ASN A 248 -9.94 26.49 20.30
C ASN A 248 -11.03 27.59 20.36
N ARG A 249 -12.23 27.33 19.83
CA ARG A 249 -13.36 28.24 19.83
C ARG A 249 -14.37 27.97 20.98
N SER A 250 -14.30 26.75 21.53
CA SER A 250 -15.15 26.31 22.65
C SER A 250 -14.48 26.63 23.99
#